data_d36765f1fc46a1c50bc0fc01cf455448
#
_entry.id   d36765f1fc46a1c50bc0fc01cf455448
#
_cell.length_a   1.000
_cell.length_b   1.000
_cell.length_c   1.000
_cell.angle_alpha   90.00
_cell.angle_beta   90.00
_cell.angle_gamma   90.00
#
_symmetry.space_group_name_H-M   'P 1'
#
loop_
_entity.id
_entity.type
_entity.pdbx_description
1 polymer ?
#
loop_
_entity_poly.entity_id
_entity_poly.type
_entity_poly.pdbx_seq_one_letter_code
_entity_poly.pdbx_strand_id
1 'polypeptide(L)'
;MRFARRFLFLLVLAAVAGGMLRSQEWKVPTAMKKMKNGLVVVVSNEPSAPTFGLCISYGIGFRLEPQGRSGFAHLFEHMMFEGTPDAPKGTFDRVIEGGGGFNNGDTRYDFTEYIETAPISALDPVLWLEADRMKTLDFSNENLENQRKVVEEEVRVNVLNRPYGLFFAIDLPGKAFDTYPNAHNFYGDFKDLDAANIQDVKSFYEHYYAPNNAVLAVVGDVTPEEVFAKAEKYFGGIAPRGVPPRPNVSEGPQKAERRATEGDRLAKVPALAIGYRMPPRTSHVAVVGAVVGELLHNGEASLLYQALVKEKKVALSVDGGVNWPLGNPFEYNGPTLMTSFIVYPLNVPEDAVVSAYDSVIHQLCAQGASEAQLERIRAKMRSDWYAQLEIPIERASVLSHATLFDRNPDRVNEIPDELARVTSDEIEKFTKEYLVVTNRTIIDRVPEKSSQAPAEGKKGAGK
;
A
#
# COMPACT_ATOMS: atom_id res chain seq x y z
N MET A 1 -21.04 -61.13 22.44
CA MET A 1 -20.01 -60.32 23.11
C MET A 1 -18.76 -60.01 22.28
N ARG A 2 -18.37 -60.79 21.27
CA ARG A 2 -17.16 -60.50 20.43
C ARG A 2 -17.37 -59.40 19.39
N PHE A 3 -18.56 -59.13 18.89
CA PHE A 3 -18.88 -58.08 17.93
C PHE A 3 -18.91 -56.70 18.56
N ALA A 4 -19.43 -56.55 19.76
CA ALA A 4 -19.48 -55.26 20.47
C ALA A 4 -18.09 -54.75 20.87
N ARG A 5 -17.13 -55.63 21.18
CA ARG A 5 -15.75 -55.25 21.50
C ARG A 5 -14.94 -54.75 20.29
N ARG A 6 -15.23 -55.30 19.09
CA ARG A 6 -14.58 -54.84 17.85
C ARG A 6 -15.08 -53.47 17.38
N PHE A 7 -16.37 -53.20 17.63
CA PHE A 7 -16.94 -51.88 17.29
C PHE A 7 -16.46 -50.78 18.24
N LEU A 8 -16.29 -51.11 19.53
CA LEU A 8 -15.75 -50.15 20.51
C LEU A 8 -14.25 -49.83 20.24
N PHE A 9 -13.47 -50.82 19.78
CA PHE A 9 -12.07 -50.61 19.43
C PHE A 9 -11.91 -49.76 18.16
N LEU A 10 -12.78 -49.86 17.16
CA LEU A 10 -12.80 -49.04 15.95
C LEU A 10 -13.25 -47.60 16.24
N LEU A 11 -14.19 -47.38 17.17
CA LEU A 11 -14.60 -46.04 17.62
C LEU A 11 -13.53 -45.34 18.43
N VAL A 12 -12.76 -46.05 19.26
CA VAL A 12 -11.64 -45.48 20.00
C VAL A 12 -10.47 -45.16 19.08
N LEU A 13 -10.16 -45.98 18.07
CA LEU A 13 -9.16 -45.68 17.06
C LEU A 13 -9.57 -44.49 16.18
N ALA A 14 -10.83 -44.33 15.83
CA ALA A 14 -11.34 -43.18 15.09
C ALA A 14 -11.30 -41.90 15.95
N ALA A 15 -11.56 -41.96 17.24
CA ALA A 15 -11.47 -40.85 18.16
C ALA A 15 -10.02 -40.45 18.46
N VAL A 16 -9.07 -41.39 18.49
CA VAL A 16 -7.64 -41.10 18.65
C VAL A 16 -7.04 -40.56 17.34
N ALA A 17 -7.50 -41.02 16.17
CA ALA A 17 -7.08 -40.47 14.88
C ALA A 17 -7.68 -39.08 14.64
N GLY A 18 -8.90 -38.79 15.09
CA GLY A 18 -9.54 -37.46 15.03
C GLY A 18 -8.91 -36.45 15.98
N GLY A 19 -8.26 -36.89 17.07
CA GLY A 19 -7.55 -36.01 18.02
C GLY A 19 -6.12 -35.63 17.60
N MET A 20 -5.56 -36.26 16.55
CA MET A 20 -4.19 -36.00 16.09
C MET A 20 -4.11 -35.17 14.76
N LEU A 21 -5.24 -34.89 14.14
CA LEU A 21 -5.27 -33.89 13.05
C LEU A 21 -5.48 -32.49 13.65
N ARG A 22 -4.56 -32.03 14.50
CA ARG A 22 -4.25 -30.60 14.49
C ARG A 22 -3.66 -30.35 13.11
N SER A 23 -4.43 -29.73 12.21
CA SER A 23 -3.89 -29.19 10.98
C SER A 23 -2.69 -28.36 11.42
N GLN A 24 -1.50 -28.77 10.99
CA GLN A 24 -0.32 -27.96 11.21
C GLN A 24 -0.62 -26.64 10.52
N GLU A 25 -0.72 -25.56 11.28
CA GLU A 25 -1.05 -24.25 10.74
C GLU A 25 0.00 -23.92 9.68
N TRP A 26 -0.46 -23.66 8.45
CA TRP A 26 0.45 -23.35 7.37
C TRP A 26 1.22 -22.07 7.70
N LYS A 27 2.53 -22.12 7.54
CA LYS A 27 3.43 -20.97 7.75
C LYS A 27 4.32 -20.80 6.54
N VAL A 28 4.51 -19.54 6.17
CA VAL A 28 5.49 -19.17 5.16
C VAL A 28 6.87 -19.55 5.67
N PRO A 29 7.62 -20.44 4.97
CA PRO A 29 9.00 -20.68 5.32
C PRO A 29 9.84 -19.44 5.01
N THR A 30 10.66 -19.01 5.95
CA THR A 30 11.53 -17.85 5.80
C THR A 30 12.97 -18.19 6.16
N ALA A 31 13.92 -17.69 5.37
CA ALA A 31 15.32 -17.65 5.70
C ALA A 31 15.86 -16.25 5.41
N MET A 32 16.65 -15.69 6.33
CA MET A 32 17.17 -14.34 6.20
C MET A 32 18.67 -14.29 6.42
N LYS A 33 19.37 -13.49 5.59
CA LYS A 33 20.80 -13.23 5.73
C LYS A 33 21.10 -11.76 5.50
N LYS A 34 21.79 -11.12 6.44
CA LYS A 34 22.36 -9.79 6.23
C LYS A 34 23.77 -9.94 5.65
N MET A 35 24.00 -9.34 4.49
CA MET A 35 25.29 -9.33 3.81
C MET A 35 26.26 -8.31 4.45
N LYS A 36 27.56 -8.43 4.12
CA LYS A 36 28.60 -7.51 4.66
C LYS A 36 28.38 -6.04 4.26
N ASN A 37 27.84 -5.81 3.06
CA ASN A 37 27.50 -4.47 2.55
C ASN A 37 26.17 -3.92 3.08
N GLY A 38 25.49 -4.68 3.94
CA GLY A 38 24.26 -4.27 4.59
C GLY A 38 22.97 -4.71 3.91
N LEU A 39 23.00 -5.22 2.67
CA LEU A 39 21.83 -5.77 2.00
C LEU A 39 21.25 -6.92 2.83
N VAL A 40 19.96 -6.90 3.06
CA VAL A 40 19.24 -8.00 3.70
C VAL A 40 18.59 -8.85 2.62
N VAL A 41 18.88 -10.15 2.61
CA VAL A 41 18.30 -11.10 1.66
C VAL A 41 17.35 -12.02 2.41
N VAL A 42 16.12 -12.13 1.92
CA VAL A 42 15.08 -13.02 2.44
C VAL A 42 14.71 -14.05 1.38
N VAL A 43 14.56 -15.29 1.78
CA VAL A 43 14.20 -16.39 0.88
C VAL A 43 13.04 -17.17 1.46
N SER A 44 12.04 -17.44 0.61
CA SER A 44 10.93 -18.35 0.93
C SER A 44 10.87 -19.43 -0.14
N ASN A 45 11.13 -20.67 0.25
CA ASN A 45 11.01 -21.81 -0.68
C ASN A 45 9.54 -22.08 -1.00
N GLU A 46 9.22 -22.18 -2.31
CA GLU A 46 7.90 -22.53 -2.84
C GLU A 46 8.06 -23.48 -4.03
N PRO A 47 8.25 -24.79 -3.75
CA PRO A 47 8.62 -25.76 -4.78
C PRO A 47 7.48 -26.10 -5.77
N SER A 48 6.25 -25.66 -5.49
CA SER A 48 5.11 -25.89 -6.39
C SER A 48 5.07 -24.94 -7.57
N ALA A 49 5.80 -23.82 -7.51
CA ALA A 49 5.78 -22.79 -8.54
C ALA A 49 6.93 -22.97 -9.53
N PRO A 50 6.67 -23.07 -10.85
CA PRO A 50 7.73 -23.11 -11.87
C PRO A 50 8.37 -21.74 -12.13
N THR A 51 7.86 -20.70 -11.46
CA THR A 51 8.31 -19.31 -11.54
C THR A 51 8.83 -18.86 -10.18
N PHE A 52 9.64 -17.81 -10.18
CA PHE A 52 9.95 -17.08 -8.94
C PHE A 52 9.20 -15.76 -8.89
N GLY A 53 9.00 -15.25 -7.67
CA GLY A 53 8.72 -13.86 -7.36
C GLY A 53 9.94 -13.24 -6.70
N LEU A 54 10.35 -12.07 -7.15
CA LEU A 54 11.41 -11.27 -6.58
C LEU A 54 10.86 -9.89 -6.24
N CYS A 55 11.25 -9.36 -5.10
CA CYS A 55 11.02 -7.98 -4.72
C CYS A 55 12.29 -7.40 -4.12
N ILE A 56 12.74 -6.27 -4.64
CA ILE A 56 13.74 -5.45 -3.99
C ILE A 56 13.12 -4.14 -3.52
N SER A 57 13.05 -3.95 -2.20
CA SER A 57 12.51 -2.73 -1.61
C SER A 57 13.61 -1.86 -1.06
N TYR A 58 13.55 -0.57 -1.38
CA TYR A 58 14.44 0.47 -0.84
C TYR A 58 13.71 1.28 0.22
N GLY A 59 14.38 1.60 1.33
CA GLY A 59 13.83 2.40 2.43
C GLY A 59 13.76 3.88 2.09
N ILE A 60 13.20 4.21 0.93
CA ILE A 60 12.91 5.55 0.43
C ILE A 60 11.51 5.55 -0.18
N GLY A 61 10.68 6.52 0.16
CA GLY A 61 9.35 6.73 -0.38
C GLY A 61 8.99 8.21 -0.23
N PHE A 62 7.78 8.59 -0.58
CA PHE A 62 7.34 10.00 -0.60
C PHE A 62 7.67 10.72 0.72
N ARG A 63 7.44 10.07 1.86
CA ARG A 63 7.63 10.64 3.20
C ARG A 63 9.04 11.15 3.46
N LEU A 64 10.02 10.63 2.74
CA LEU A 64 11.44 10.97 2.94
C LEU A 64 11.95 12.00 1.93
N GLU A 65 11.10 12.49 1.06
CA GLU A 65 11.47 13.50 0.08
C GLU A 65 11.82 14.83 0.76
N PRO A 66 12.94 15.46 0.39
CA PRO A 66 13.27 16.78 0.89
C PRO A 66 12.27 17.83 0.42
N GLN A 67 11.99 18.84 1.24
CA GLN A 67 11.17 19.97 0.84
C GLN A 67 11.77 20.68 -0.39
N GLY A 68 10.94 20.96 -1.39
CA GLY A 68 11.36 21.52 -2.68
C GLY A 68 11.89 20.45 -3.65
N ARG A 69 11.69 19.17 -3.32
CA ARG A 69 12.02 17.99 -4.14
C ARG A 69 10.90 16.94 -4.07
N SER A 70 9.65 17.40 -4.00
CA SER A 70 8.48 16.52 -4.01
C SER A 70 8.35 15.79 -5.36
N GLY A 71 7.93 14.52 -5.31
CA GLY A 71 7.82 13.65 -6.48
C GLY A 71 9.12 12.97 -6.92
N PHE A 72 10.22 13.19 -6.18
CA PHE A 72 11.52 12.57 -6.52
C PHE A 72 11.52 11.06 -6.33
N ALA A 73 10.86 10.53 -5.31
CA ALA A 73 10.79 9.09 -5.12
C ALA A 73 10.08 8.42 -6.31
N HIS A 74 8.98 8.99 -6.79
CA HIS A 74 8.25 8.50 -7.95
C HIS A 74 9.05 8.72 -9.26
N LEU A 75 9.67 9.88 -9.45
CA LEU A 75 10.56 10.10 -10.60
C LEU A 75 11.69 9.05 -10.64
N PHE A 76 12.21 8.66 -9.47
CA PHE A 76 13.25 7.65 -9.37
C PHE A 76 12.75 6.24 -9.68
N GLU A 77 11.53 5.91 -9.33
CA GLU A 77 10.90 4.67 -9.77
C GLU A 77 11.04 4.53 -11.29
N HIS A 78 10.68 5.58 -12.05
CA HIS A 78 10.82 5.61 -13.50
C HIS A 78 12.28 5.58 -13.97
N MET A 79 13.17 6.35 -13.32
CA MET A 79 14.59 6.42 -13.71
C MET A 79 15.31 5.08 -13.59
N MET A 80 14.88 4.18 -12.70
CA MET A 80 15.47 2.86 -12.54
C MET A 80 15.22 1.91 -13.72
N PHE A 81 14.31 2.26 -14.64
CA PHE A 81 14.06 1.52 -15.89
C PHE A 81 14.78 2.12 -17.11
N GLU A 82 15.49 3.24 -16.95
CA GLU A 82 16.18 3.90 -18.05
C GLU A 82 17.52 3.25 -18.45
N GLY A 83 17.90 2.16 -17.75
CA GLY A 83 19.09 1.37 -18.07
C GLY A 83 20.35 1.83 -17.35
N THR A 84 21.40 1.12 -17.66
CA THR A 84 22.77 1.30 -17.16
C THR A 84 23.77 1.24 -18.32
N PRO A 85 25.05 1.58 -18.11
CA PRO A 85 26.09 1.34 -19.12
C PRO A 85 26.24 -0.13 -19.54
N ASP A 86 26.01 -1.09 -18.62
CA ASP A 86 26.14 -2.53 -18.85
C ASP A 86 24.83 -3.18 -19.36
N ALA A 87 23.67 -2.59 -19.01
CA ALA A 87 22.34 -3.01 -19.42
C ALA A 87 21.54 -1.81 -19.97
N PRO A 88 21.72 -1.42 -21.25
CA PRO A 88 21.01 -0.30 -21.85
C PRO A 88 19.49 -0.41 -21.75
N LYS A 89 18.79 0.72 -21.82
CA LYS A 89 17.32 0.83 -21.79
C LYS A 89 16.62 -0.26 -22.62
N GLY A 90 15.56 -0.85 -22.08
CA GLY A 90 14.82 -1.97 -22.67
C GLY A 90 15.49 -3.35 -22.52
N THR A 91 16.64 -3.43 -21.82
CA THR A 91 17.24 -4.72 -21.53
C THR A 91 16.45 -5.49 -20.47
N PHE A 92 15.91 -4.81 -19.46
CA PHE A 92 15.02 -5.38 -18.45
C PHE A 92 13.82 -6.06 -19.12
N ASP A 93 13.05 -5.31 -19.89
CA ASP A 93 11.83 -5.81 -20.55
C ASP A 93 12.15 -6.98 -21.48
N ARG A 94 13.24 -6.88 -22.24
CA ARG A 94 13.65 -7.94 -23.16
C ARG A 94 14.04 -9.24 -22.43
N VAL A 95 14.68 -9.13 -21.27
CA VAL A 95 15.11 -10.31 -20.48
C VAL A 95 13.92 -10.90 -19.74
N ILE A 96 13.10 -10.07 -19.10
CA ILE A 96 12.02 -10.53 -18.23
C ILE A 96 10.78 -10.87 -19.07
N GLU A 97 10.23 -9.93 -19.81
CA GLU A 97 9.02 -10.14 -20.63
C GLU A 97 9.29 -11.08 -21.81
N GLY A 98 10.45 -10.94 -22.47
CA GLY A 98 10.88 -11.87 -23.51
C GLY A 98 11.08 -13.31 -23.00
N GLY A 99 11.32 -13.49 -21.71
CA GLY A 99 11.36 -14.76 -21.01
C GLY A 99 9.98 -15.26 -20.52
N GLY A 100 8.89 -14.51 -20.76
CA GLY A 100 7.53 -14.83 -20.29
C GLY A 100 7.27 -14.38 -18.86
N GLY A 101 8.05 -13.42 -18.36
CA GLY A 101 7.89 -12.81 -17.04
C GLY A 101 7.17 -11.47 -17.07
N PHE A 102 7.15 -10.82 -15.93
CA PHE A 102 6.59 -9.49 -15.69
C PHE A 102 7.50 -8.72 -14.73
N ASN A 103 7.64 -7.42 -14.94
CA ASN A 103 8.31 -6.51 -14.01
C ASN A 103 7.47 -5.24 -13.78
N ASN A 104 7.65 -4.61 -12.63
CA ASN A 104 7.06 -3.31 -12.33
C ASN A 104 7.84 -2.60 -11.22
N GLY A 105 7.58 -1.30 -11.04
CA GLY A 105 7.96 -0.51 -9.87
C GLY A 105 6.74 0.06 -9.18
N ASP A 106 6.88 0.39 -7.90
CA ASP A 106 5.85 1.03 -7.11
C ASP A 106 6.47 1.87 -5.99
N THR A 107 5.97 3.10 -5.83
CA THR A 107 6.41 4.01 -4.78
C THR A 107 5.28 4.30 -3.81
N ARG A 108 5.57 4.12 -2.51
CA ARG A 108 4.65 4.37 -1.40
C ARG A 108 5.22 5.39 -0.41
N TYR A 109 4.53 5.64 0.69
CA TYR A 109 4.98 6.60 1.70
C TYR A 109 6.38 6.30 2.24
N ASP A 110 6.70 5.03 2.48
CA ASP A 110 7.89 4.65 3.26
C ASP A 110 8.89 3.77 2.50
N PHE A 111 8.56 3.39 1.26
CA PHE A 111 9.42 2.56 0.40
C PHE A 111 9.17 2.80 -1.09
N THR A 112 10.15 2.42 -1.90
CA THR A 112 10.00 2.17 -3.33
C THR A 112 10.45 0.74 -3.58
N GLU A 113 9.65 -0.03 -4.30
CA GLU A 113 9.95 -1.41 -4.63
C GLU A 113 10.01 -1.65 -6.13
N TYR A 114 10.75 -2.69 -6.49
CA TYR A 114 10.77 -3.25 -7.84
C TYR A 114 10.48 -4.72 -7.71
N ILE A 115 9.55 -5.21 -8.53
CA ILE A 115 9.02 -6.56 -8.47
C ILE A 115 9.16 -7.26 -9.81
N GLU A 116 9.58 -8.49 -9.79
CA GLU A 116 9.73 -9.33 -10.96
C GLU A 116 9.17 -10.72 -10.71
N THR A 117 8.57 -11.28 -11.74
CA THR A 117 8.25 -12.70 -11.80
C THR A 117 8.66 -13.24 -13.16
N ALA A 118 9.30 -14.40 -13.17
CA ALA A 118 9.73 -15.06 -14.40
C ALA A 118 9.94 -16.57 -14.14
N PRO A 119 10.12 -17.38 -15.17
CA PRO A 119 10.55 -18.78 -14.99
C PRO A 119 11.84 -18.86 -14.19
N ILE A 120 11.99 -19.90 -13.36
CA ILE A 120 13.13 -20.05 -12.44
C ILE A 120 14.51 -19.99 -13.14
N SER A 121 14.57 -20.38 -14.41
CA SER A 121 15.79 -20.29 -15.22
C SER A 121 16.27 -18.84 -15.47
N ALA A 122 15.39 -17.84 -15.30
CA ALA A 122 15.71 -16.43 -15.46
C ALA A 122 16.22 -15.77 -14.16
N LEU A 123 16.28 -16.49 -13.04
CA LEU A 123 16.67 -15.90 -11.75
C LEU A 123 18.09 -15.30 -11.78
N ASP A 124 19.05 -15.97 -12.40
CA ASP A 124 20.43 -15.45 -12.51
C ASP A 124 20.50 -14.12 -13.29
N PRO A 125 19.98 -14.02 -14.52
CA PRO A 125 19.99 -12.74 -15.25
C PRO A 125 19.19 -11.65 -14.55
N VAL A 126 18.08 -11.95 -13.87
CA VAL A 126 17.28 -10.96 -13.14
C VAL A 126 18.06 -10.44 -11.92
N LEU A 127 18.68 -11.31 -11.12
CA LEU A 127 19.54 -10.89 -10.01
C LEU A 127 20.74 -10.03 -10.48
N TRP A 128 21.29 -10.34 -11.66
CA TRP A 128 22.34 -9.54 -12.25
C TRP A 128 21.84 -8.14 -12.64
N LEU A 129 20.68 -8.05 -13.29
CA LEU A 129 20.05 -6.78 -13.68
C LEU A 129 19.76 -5.91 -12.45
N GLU A 130 19.20 -6.49 -11.38
CA GLU A 130 18.93 -5.80 -10.13
C GLU A 130 20.22 -5.27 -9.46
N ALA A 131 21.27 -6.08 -9.45
CA ALA A 131 22.56 -5.66 -8.93
C ALA A 131 23.20 -4.55 -9.79
N ASP A 132 23.04 -4.60 -11.10
CA ASP A 132 23.58 -3.63 -12.03
C ASP A 132 22.90 -2.26 -11.85
N ARG A 133 21.55 -2.20 -11.79
CA ARG A 133 20.85 -0.94 -11.54
C ARG A 133 21.03 -0.41 -10.10
N MET A 134 21.35 -1.24 -9.11
CA MET A 134 21.76 -0.80 -7.79
C MET A 134 23.17 -0.21 -7.78
N LYS A 135 24.06 -0.68 -8.64
CA LYS A 135 25.44 -0.21 -8.75
C LYS A 135 25.53 1.15 -9.43
N THR A 136 24.81 1.34 -10.55
CA THR A 136 24.81 2.56 -11.34
C THR A 136 23.58 2.66 -12.25
N LEU A 137 23.28 3.86 -12.75
CA LEU A 137 22.25 4.11 -13.76
C LEU A 137 22.85 4.93 -14.91
N ASP A 138 22.14 4.99 -16.04
CA ASP A 138 22.42 5.97 -17.10
C ASP A 138 21.82 7.33 -16.72
N PHE A 139 22.65 8.14 -16.08
CA PHE A 139 22.32 9.50 -15.66
C PHE A 139 22.51 10.50 -16.82
N SER A 140 21.70 10.40 -17.86
CA SER A 140 21.69 11.39 -18.94
C SER A 140 20.62 12.47 -18.73
N ASN A 141 20.86 13.68 -19.24
CA ASN A 141 19.83 14.72 -19.24
C ASN A 141 18.64 14.33 -20.11
N GLU A 142 18.85 13.55 -21.17
CA GLU A 142 17.80 13.05 -22.04
C GLU A 142 16.82 12.14 -21.28
N ASN A 143 17.34 11.16 -20.51
CA ASN A 143 16.52 10.29 -19.68
C ASN A 143 15.74 11.08 -18.62
N LEU A 144 16.39 12.02 -17.94
CA LEU A 144 15.72 12.87 -16.95
C LEU A 144 14.57 13.68 -17.56
N GLU A 145 14.83 14.36 -18.70
CA GLU A 145 13.82 15.14 -19.41
C GLU A 145 12.64 14.28 -19.89
N ASN A 146 12.94 13.07 -20.37
CA ASN A 146 11.93 12.13 -20.82
C ASN A 146 11.06 11.68 -19.65
N GLN A 147 11.67 11.20 -18.54
CA GLN A 147 10.93 10.66 -17.41
C GLN A 147 10.15 11.76 -16.66
N ARG A 148 10.66 12.98 -16.57
CA ARG A 148 9.88 14.11 -16.06
C ARG A 148 8.57 14.28 -16.82
N LYS A 149 8.61 14.27 -18.17
CA LYS A 149 7.41 14.40 -19.01
C LYS A 149 6.46 13.20 -18.83
N VAL A 150 6.99 11.99 -18.66
CA VAL A 150 6.19 10.79 -18.42
C VAL A 150 5.44 10.94 -17.09
N VAL A 151 6.13 11.28 -16.00
CA VAL A 151 5.52 11.49 -14.67
C VAL A 151 4.48 12.63 -14.72
N GLU A 152 4.79 13.75 -15.36
CA GLU A 152 3.82 14.84 -15.51
C GLU A 152 2.57 14.41 -16.29
N GLU A 153 2.73 13.62 -17.36
CA GLU A 153 1.59 13.13 -18.13
C GLU A 153 0.78 12.13 -17.32
N GLU A 154 1.43 11.30 -16.53
CA GLU A 154 0.75 10.39 -15.60
C GLU A 154 -0.11 11.18 -14.60
N VAL A 155 0.42 12.24 -14.01
CA VAL A 155 -0.35 13.13 -13.12
C VAL A 155 -1.53 13.76 -13.88
N ARG A 156 -1.34 14.20 -15.12
CA ARG A 156 -2.45 14.73 -15.93
C ARG A 156 -3.54 13.68 -16.15
N VAL A 157 -3.17 12.46 -16.49
CA VAL A 157 -4.10 11.37 -16.79
C VAL A 157 -4.78 10.84 -15.52
N ASN A 158 -4.03 10.61 -14.45
CA ASN A 158 -4.54 9.94 -13.25
C ASN A 158 -5.18 10.90 -12.24
N VAL A 159 -4.79 12.18 -12.25
CA VAL A 159 -5.27 13.16 -11.28
C VAL A 159 -6.06 14.27 -11.96
N LEU A 160 -5.42 15.08 -12.85
CA LEU A 160 -6.01 16.32 -13.32
C LEU A 160 -7.17 16.15 -14.32
N ASN A 161 -7.18 15.06 -15.08
CA ASN A 161 -8.20 14.76 -16.09
C ASN A 161 -9.23 13.72 -15.61
N ARG A 162 -9.29 13.42 -14.32
CA ARG A 162 -10.30 12.52 -13.72
C ARG A 162 -11.19 13.28 -12.75
N PRO A 163 -12.49 12.93 -12.68
CA PRO A 163 -13.34 13.40 -11.60
C PRO A 163 -12.71 13.05 -10.25
N TYR A 164 -12.75 13.98 -9.33
CA TYR A 164 -12.21 13.91 -7.97
C TYR A 164 -10.68 13.90 -7.86
N GLY A 165 -9.92 13.57 -8.91
CA GLY A 165 -8.46 13.70 -8.99
C GLY A 165 -7.67 13.09 -7.82
N LEU A 166 -8.12 11.96 -7.27
CA LEU A 166 -7.53 11.29 -6.10
C LEU A 166 -7.44 12.18 -4.84
N PHE A 167 -8.34 13.17 -4.69
CA PHE A 167 -8.30 14.11 -3.56
C PHE A 167 -8.31 13.44 -2.18
N PHE A 168 -8.92 12.27 -2.07
CA PHE A 168 -8.93 11.45 -0.86
C PHE A 168 -7.55 10.87 -0.51
N ALA A 169 -6.61 10.80 -1.46
CA ALA A 169 -5.26 10.31 -1.27
C ALA A 169 -4.20 11.43 -1.32
N ILE A 170 -4.50 12.57 -1.95
CA ILE A 170 -3.58 13.69 -2.12
C ILE A 170 -3.95 14.85 -1.20
N ASP A 171 -5.17 15.41 -1.34
CA ASP A 171 -5.56 16.61 -0.62
C ASP A 171 -5.92 16.31 0.85
N LEU A 172 -6.52 15.14 1.10
CA LEU A 172 -6.92 14.74 2.44
C LEU A 172 -5.73 14.63 3.40
N PRO A 173 -4.62 13.92 3.08
CA PRO A 173 -3.42 13.95 3.91
C PRO A 173 -2.85 15.35 4.10
N GLY A 174 -2.84 16.19 3.05
CA GLY A 174 -2.40 17.58 3.09
C GLY A 174 -3.17 18.45 4.08
N LYS A 175 -4.43 18.11 4.37
CA LYS A 175 -5.26 18.78 5.38
C LYS A 175 -5.25 18.05 6.73
N ALA A 176 -5.05 16.73 6.71
CA ALA A 176 -5.06 15.92 7.93
C ALA A 176 -3.77 16.01 8.71
N PHE A 177 -2.61 16.20 8.08
CA PHE A 177 -1.30 16.22 8.73
C PHE A 177 -0.73 17.64 8.78
N ASP A 178 0.20 17.87 9.74
CA ASP A 178 0.81 19.17 9.99
C ASP A 178 2.26 19.23 9.52
N THR A 179 2.92 18.07 9.36
CA THR A 179 4.32 18.00 8.96
C THR A 179 4.46 17.75 7.46
N TYR A 180 5.43 18.40 6.82
CA TYR A 180 5.69 18.23 5.41
C TYR A 180 5.83 16.75 4.97
N PRO A 181 6.56 15.88 5.69
CA PRO A 181 6.71 14.48 5.31
C PRO A 181 5.40 13.72 5.12
N ASN A 182 4.36 14.09 5.87
CA ASN A 182 3.07 13.38 5.86
C ASN A 182 2.02 14.09 5.01
N ALA A 183 2.19 15.40 4.73
CA ALA A 183 1.18 16.27 4.14
C ALA A 183 1.39 16.58 2.67
N HIS A 184 2.62 16.43 2.13
CA HIS A 184 2.89 16.82 0.75
C HIS A 184 2.31 15.81 -0.27
N ASN A 185 2.08 16.31 -1.48
CA ASN A 185 1.56 15.52 -2.59
C ASN A 185 2.59 14.46 -3.02
N PHE A 186 2.21 13.20 -3.03
CA PHE A 186 3.10 12.09 -3.35
C PHE A 186 3.47 12.01 -4.85
N TYR A 187 2.67 12.57 -5.75
CA TYR A 187 3.05 12.73 -7.15
C TYR A 187 4.07 13.86 -7.35
N GLY A 188 4.23 14.74 -6.36
CA GLY A 188 5.07 15.92 -6.42
C GLY A 188 4.41 17.11 -7.10
N ASP A 189 4.95 18.27 -6.83
CA ASP A 189 4.59 19.50 -7.53
C ASP A 189 5.37 19.60 -8.82
N PHE A 190 4.73 19.96 -9.93
CA PHE A 190 5.42 20.17 -11.22
C PHE A 190 6.59 21.15 -11.11
N LYS A 191 6.45 22.18 -10.27
CA LYS A 191 7.53 23.13 -9.99
C LYS A 191 8.78 22.45 -9.44
N ASP A 192 8.62 21.47 -8.57
CA ASP A 192 9.74 20.74 -7.97
C ASP A 192 10.36 19.77 -8.99
N LEU A 193 9.51 19.11 -9.78
CA LEU A 193 9.94 18.23 -10.87
C LEU A 193 10.69 19.00 -11.96
N ASP A 194 10.17 20.18 -12.38
CA ASP A 194 10.80 21.05 -13.36
C ASP A 194 12.14 21.59 -12.89
N ALA A 195 12.28 21.86 -11.59
CA ALA A 195 13.53 22.35 -11.00
C ALA A 195 14.60 21.25 -10.82
N ALA A 196 14.24 19.97 -11.01
CA ALA A 196 15.15 18.86 -10.87
C ALA A 196 16.24 18.89 -11.95
N ASN A 197 17.49 18.75 -11.55
CA ASN A 197 18.63 18.62 -12.44
C ASN A 197 19.35 17.29 -12.22
N ILE A 198 20.25 16.95 -13.16
CA ILE A 198 20.93 15.66 -13.12
C ILE A 198 21.80 15.45 -11.86
N GLN A 199 22.28 16.53 -11.25
CA GLN A 199 23.05 16.43 -10.02
C GLN A 199 22.16 16.11 -8.81
N ASP A 200 20.95 16.67 -8.77
CA ASP A 200 19.94 16.30 -7.76
C ASP A 200 19.59 14.82 -7.87
N VAL A 201 19.39 14.34 -9.10
CA VAL A 201 19.09 12.94 -9.41
C VAL A 201 20.22 12.02 -8.93
N LYS A 202 21.48 12.33 -9.31
CA LYS A 202 22.65 11.55 -8.83
C LYS A 202 22.74 11.52 -7.31
N SER A 203 22.57 12.68 -6.68
CA SER A 203 22.62 12.78 -5.21
C SER A 203 21.54 11.95 -4.53
N PHE A 204 20.30 11.96 -5.04
CA PHE A 204 19.21 11.16 -4.51
C PHE A 204 19.49 9.65 -4.63
N TYR A 205 19.96 9.21 -5.79
CA TYR A 205 20.38 7.83 -6.00
C TYR A 205 21.49 7.40 -5.05
N GLU A 206 22.55 8.21 -4.93
CA GLU A 206 23.70 7.92 -4.07
C GLU A 206 23.31 7.85 -2.58
N HIS A 207 22.27 8.57 -2.17
CA HIS A 207 21.80 8.55 -0.79
C HIS A 207 20.90 7.37 -0.47
N TYR A 208 20.02 6.97 -1.39
CA TYR A 208 18.93 6.07 -1.04
C TYR A 208 18.97 4.70 -1.72
N TYR A 209 19.51 4.59 -2.94
CA TYR A 209 19.56 3.33 -3.69
C TYR A 209 20.85 2.57 -3.41
N ALA A 210 20.94 2.04 -2.18
CA ALA A 210 22.14 1.42 -1.66
C ALA A 210 21.84 0.07 -1.01
N PRO A 211 22.79 -0.88 -1.01
CA PRO A 211 22.55 -2.20 -0.42
C PRO A 211 22.18 -2.13 1.07
N ASN A 212 22.76 -1.20 1.83
CA ASN A 212 22.45 -1.01 3.25
C ASN A 212 21.13 -0.29 3.53
N ASN A 213 20.38 0.08 2.49
CA ASN A 213 19.02 0.63 2.55
C ASN A 213 18.01 -0.26 1.81
N ALA A 214 18.37 -1.50 1.48
CA ALA A 214 17.55 -2.37 0.67
C ALA A 214 17.31 -3.74 1.31
N VAL A 215 16.18 -4.35 0.94
CA VAL A 215 15.83 -5.74 1.21
C VAL A 215 15.51 -6.41 -0.12
N LEU A 216 16.16 -7.54 -0.39
CA LEU A 216 15.90 -8.41 -1.52
C LEU A 216 15.16 -9.65 -1.02
N ALA A 217 13.94 -9.86 -1.46
CA ALA A 217 13.17 -11.07 -1.18
C ALA A 217 13.01 -11.92 -2.45
N VAL A 218 13.21 -13.22 -2.32
CA VAL A 218 13.05 -14.21 -3.42
C VAL A 218 12.17 -15.34 -2.95
N VAL A 219 11.13 -15.65 -3.72
CA VAL A 219 10.16 -16.72 -3.46
C VAL A 219 10.06 -17.61 -4.69
N GLY A 220 10.18 -18.94 -4.52
CA GLY A 220 10.08 -19.88 -5.63
C GLY A 220 10.72 -21.22 -5.31
N ASP A 221 10.89 -22.07 -6.31
CA ASP A 221 11.61 -23.34 -6.17
C ASP A 221 13.13 -23.11 -6.09
N VAL A 222 13.56 -22.55 -4.97
CA VAL A 222 14.94 -22.17 -4.67
C VAL A 222 15.30 -22.53 -3.24
N THR A 223 16.56 -22.87 -3.00
CA THR A 223 17.08 -23.02 -1.64
C THR A 223 17.66 -21.71 -1.12
N PRO A 224 17.60 -21.47 0.20
CA PRO A 224 18.24 -20.30 0.80
C PRO A 224 19.73 -20.20 0.47
N GLU A 225 20.46 -21.32 0.51
CA GLU A 225 21.88 -21.39 0.24
C GLU A 225 22.20 -20.93 -1.19
N GLU A 226 21.41 -21.38 -2.16
CA GLU A 226 21.55 -20.99 -3.57
C GLU A 226 21.34 -19.48 -3.76
N VAL A 227 20.24 -18.94 -3.23
CA VAL A 227 19.95 -17.51 -3.36
C VAL A 227 20.99 -16.65 -2.64
N PHE A 228 21.42 -17.05 -1.44
CA PHE A 228 22.47 -16.33 -0.72
C PHE A 228 23.81 -16.34 -1.45
N ALA A 229 24.16 -17.44 -2.12
CA ALA A 229 25.38 -17.52 -2.93
C ALA A 229 25.27 -16.62 -4.18
N LYS A 230 24.12 -16.61 -4.87
CA LYS A 230 23.87 -15.73 -6.02
C LYS A 230 23.85 -14.25 -5.59
N ALA A 231 23.22 -13.90 -4.47
CA ALA A 231 23.22 -12.55 -3.91
C ALA A 231 24.66 -12.09 -3.60
N GLU A 232 25.49 -12.94 -2.98
CA GLU A 232 26.91 -12.63 -2.72
C GLU A 232 27.67 -12.40 -4.02
N LYS A 233 27.43 -13.21 -5.05
CA LYS A 233 28.07 -13.10 -6.37
C LYS A 233 27.75 -11.75 -7.05
N TYR A 234 26.49 -11.33 -7.04
CA TYR A 234 26.05 -10.17 -7.83
C TYR A 234 26.10 -8.87 -7.01
N PHE A 235 25.67 -8.89 -5.76
CA PHE A 235 25.56 -7.70 -4.92
C PHE A 235 26.73 -7.50 -3.96
N GLY A 236 27.51 -8.55 -3.65
CA GLY A 236 28.55 -8.51 -2.60
C GLY A 236 29.66 -7.48 -2.86
N GLY A 237 29.92 -7.14 -4.13
CA GLY A 237 30.88 -6.13 -4.53
C GLY A 237 30.37 -4.68 -4.51
N ILE A 238 29.07 -4.46 -4.29
CA ILE A 238 28.47 -3.12 -4.24
C ILE A 238 28.72 -2.53 -2.84
N ALA A 239 29.39 -1.38 -2.79
CA ALA A 239 29.72 -0.73 -1.52
C ALA A 239 28.46 -0.15 -0.82
N PRO A 240 28.38 -0.19 0.52
CA PRO A 240 27.36 0.54 1.24
C PRO A 240 27.53 2.04 1.04
N ARG A 241 26.44 2.80 1.17
CA ARG A 241 26.44 4.27 1.01
C ARG A 241 26.01 4.96 2.31
N GLY A 242 26.23 6.26 2.39
CA GLY A 242 25.84 7.11 3.52
C GLY A 242 24.36 7.47 3.45
N VAL A 243 23.47 6.53 3.85
CA VAL A 243 22.03 6.78 3.88
C VAL A 243 21.71 7.83 4.94
N PRO A 244 20.98 8.91 4.59
CA PRO A 244 20.58 9.92 5.56
C PRO A 244 19.70 9.33 6.68
N PRO A 245 19.77 9.87 7.91
CA PRO A 245 18.86 9.47 8.97
C PRO A 245 17.42 9.83 8.57
N ARG A 246 16.46 8.97 8.92
CA ARG A 246 15.04 9.26 8.67
C ARG A 246 14.64 10.55 9.41
N PRO A 247 13.88 11.45 8.75
CA PRO A 247 13.34 12.62 9.41
C PRO A 247 12.36 12.23 10.52
N ASN A 248 12.14 13.13 11.48
CA ASN A 248 11.04 12.95 12.43
C ASN A 248 9.71 13.16 11.69
N VAL A 249 8.93 12.08 11.58
CA VAL A 249 7.63 12.08 10.90
C VAL A 249 6.44 12.07 11.87
N SER A 250 6.70 12.21 13.18
CA SER A 250 5.64 12.21 14.19
C SER A 250 4.70 13.39 14.03
N GLU A 251 3.41 13.14 14.27
CA GLU A 251 2.35 14.15 14.27
C GLU A 251 1.89 14.40 15.70
N GLY A 252 1.62 15.66 16.00
CA GLY A 252 0.92 16.01 17.24
C GLY A 252 -0.57 15.62 17.17
N PRO A 253 -1.28 15.53 18.31
CA PRO A 253 -2.70 15.22 18.31
C PRO A 253 -3.49 16.34 17.63
N GLN A 254 -4.44 15.97 16.77
CA GLN A 254 -5.40 16.92 16.21
C GLN A 254 -6.36 17.39 17.33
N LYS A 255 -6.66 18.70 17.37
CA LYS A 255 -7.43 19.29 18.46
C LYS A 255 -8.89 19.60 18.10
N ALA A 256 -9.21 19.66 16.82
CA ALA A 256 -10.52 19.97 16.30
C ALA A 256 -10.73 19.30 14.93
N GLU A 257 -11.98 19.10 14.54
CA GLU A 257 -12.31 18.68 13.19
C GLU A 257 -11.76 19.70 12.17
N ARG A 258 -11.27 19.17 11.05
CA ARG A 258 -10.87 19.97 9.89
C ARG A 258 -11.85 19.72 8.76
N ARG A 259 -12.38 20.78 8.17
CA ARG A 259 -13.31 20.68 7.03
C ARG A 259 -12.90 21.60 5.90
N ALA A 260 -13.12 21.14 4.68
CA ALA A 260 -13.00 21.94 3.47
C ALA A 260 -14.07 21.54 2.45
N THR A 261 -14.54 22.52 1.69
CA THR A 261 -15.37 22.29 0.49
C THR A 261 -14.61 22.82 -0.72
N GLU A 262 -14.46 21.99 -1.74
CA GLU A 262 -13.67 22.30 -2.93
C GLU A 262 -14.44 21.98 -4.20
N GLY A 263 -14.29 22.82 -5.24
CA GLY A 263 -14.93 22.60 -6.52
C GLY A 263 -14.21 21.55 -7.38
N ASP A 264 -14.99 20.82 -8.19
CA ASP A 264 -14.48 19.92 -9.22
C ASP A 264 -15.20 20.16 -10.54
N ARG A 265 -14.45 20.50 -11.58
CA ARG A 265 -15.00 20.80 -12.93
C ARG A 265 -15.44 19.53 -13.68
N LEU A 266 -14.92 18.37 -13.32
CA LEU A 266 -15.15 17.10 -14.02
C LEU A 266 -16.21 16.26 -13.31
N ALA A 267 -16.37 16.41 -12.00
CA ALA A 267 -17.37 15.70 -11.22
C ALA A 267 -18.80 16.02 -11.66
N LYS A 268 -19.65 15.01 -11.69
CA LYS A 268 -21.09 15.14 -12.00
C LYS A 268 -21.95 15.08 -10.75
N VAL A 269 -21.45 14.48 -9.70
CA VAL A 269 -22.05 14.36 -8.37
C VAL A 269 -20.98 14.65 -7.32
N PRO A 270 -21.36 15.07 -6.11
CA PRO A 270 -20.38 15.33 -5.07
C PRO A 270 -19.79 14.06 -4.45
N ALA A 271 -18.63 14.22 -3.81
CA ALA A 271 -17.99 13.15 -3.06
C ALA A 271 -17.34 13.68 -1.79
N LEU A 272 -17.43 12.91 -0.70
CA LEU A 272 -16.76 13.16 0.56
C LEU A 272 -15.51 12.28 0.70
N ALA A 273 -14.42 12.86 1.19
CA ALA A 273 -13.33 12.13 1.80
C ALA A 273 -13.31 12.41 3.31
N ILE A 274 -13.36 11.36 4.12
CA ILE A 274 -13.31 11.45 5.58
C ILE A 274 -12.08 10.66 6.03
N GLY A 275 -11.16 11.31 6.76
CA GLY A 275 -9.94 10.68 7.26
C GLY A 275 -9.81 10.80 8.78
N TYR A 276 -9.34 9.73 9.42
CA TYR A 276 -8.95 9.69 10.82
C TYR A 276 -7.48 9.29 10.92
N ARG A 277 -6.69 10.04 11.71
CA ARG A 277 -5.29 9.67 11.98
C ARG A 277 -5.25 8.37 12.77
N MET A 278 -4.42 7.43 12.33
CA MET A 278 -4.29 6.10 12.90
C MET A 278 -3.22 6.04 13.99
N PRO A 279 -3.29 5.06 14.90
CA PRO A 279 -2.22 4.77 15.84
C PRO A 279 -0.95 4.29 15.12
N PRO A 280 0.22 4.32 15.80
CA PRO A 280 1.45 3.78 15.25
C PRO A 280 1.31 2.30 14.84
N ARG A 281 1.76 1.94 13.65
CA ARG A 281 1.67 0.58 13.06
C ARG A 281 2.19 -0.54 13.97
N THR A 282 3.22 -0.27 14.76
CA THR A 282 3.84 -1.25 15.66
C THR A 282 3.00 -1.58 16.89
N SER A 283 1.85 -0.94 17.07
CA SER A 283 0.94 -1.19 18.19
C SER A 283 -0.13 -2.22 17.83
N HIS A 284 -0.55 -3.04 18.79
CA HIS A 284 -1.72 -3.92 18.63
C HIS A 284 -2.99 -3.12 18.27
N VAL A 285 -3.09 -1.89 18.74
CA VAL A 285 -4.21 -0.98 18.44
C VAL A 285 -4.31 -0.70 16.93
N ALA A 286 -3.19 -0.70 16.17
CA ALA A 286 -3.22 -0.56 14.72
C ALA A 286 -3.85 -1.79 14.04
N VAL A 287 -3.63 -3.00 14.57
CA VAL A 287 -4.30 -4.22 14.08
C VAL A 287 -5.81 -4.15 14.31
N VAL A 288 -6.24 -3.66 15.49
CA VAL A 288 -7.66 -3.41 15.78
C VAL A 288 -8.22 -2.39 14.77
N GLY A 289 -7.48 -1.32 14.49
CA GLY A 289 -7.85 -0.33 13.48
C GLY A 289 -7.98 -0.90 12.08
N ALA A 290 -7.11 -1.84 11.69
CA ALA A 290 -7.23 -2.56 10.42
C ALA A 290 -8.55 -3.34 10.34
N VAL A 291 -8.90 -4.07 11.40
CA VAL A 291 -10.19 -4.79 11.48
C VAL A 291 -11.39 -3.83 11.43
N VAL A 292 -11.32 -2.69 12.12
CA VAL A 292 -12.36 -1.65 12.06
C VAL A 292 -12.48 -1.07 10.65
N GLY A 293 -11.36 -0.82 9.98
CA GLY A 293 -11.34 -0.37 8.58
C GLY A 293 -12.07 -1.34 7.66
N GLU A 294 -11.80 -2.63 7.79
CA GLU A 294 -12.46 -3.68 7.01
C GLU A 294 -13.96 -3.83 7.35
N LEU A 295 -14.33 -3.74 8.63
CA LEU A 295 -15.75 -3.73 9.02
C LEU A 295 -16.53 -2.57 8.41
N LEU A 296 -15.89 -1.40 8.32
CA LEU A 296 -16.52 -0.18 7.80
C LEU A 296 -16.63 -0.17 6.28
N HIS A 297 -15.64 -0.71 5.53
CA HIS A 297 -15.53 -0.45 4.08
C HIS A 297 -15.55 -1.69 3.20
N ASN A 298 -15.25 -2.91 3.72
CA ASN A 298 -15.03 -4.06 2.85
C ASN A 298 -16.31 -4.59 2.19
N GLY A 299 -16.53 -4.15 0.97
CA GLY A 299 -17.58 -4.61 0.06
C GLY A 299 -18.99 -4.27 0.52
N GLU A 300 -19.97 -4.88 -0.13
CA GLU A 300 -21.40 -4.59 0.11
C GLU A 300 -21.89 -4.98 1.52
N ALA A 301 -21.20 -5.90 2.19
CA ALA A 301 -21.54 -6.32 3.55
C ALA A 301 -20.94 -5.41 4.63
N SER A 302 -20.22 -4.36 4.26
CA SER A 302 -19.63 -3.40 5.18
C SER A 302 -20.69 -2.53 5.85
N LEU A 303 -20.38 -2.04 7.06
CA LEU A 303 -21.33 -1.27 7.85
C LEU A 303 -21.72 0.04 7.16
N LEU A 304 -20.76 0.73 6.55
CA LEU A 304 -21.04 1.99 5.85
C LEU A 304 -21.85 1.76 4.57
N TYR A 305 -21.53 0.73 3.78
CA TYR A 305 -22.31 0.46 2.58
C TYR A 305 -23.76 0.08 2.92
N GLN A 306 -23.98 -0.77 3.92
CA GLN A 306 -25.33 -1.13 4.35
C GLN A 306 -26.12 0.10 4.82
N ALA A 307 -25.53 0.90 5.72
CA ALA A 307 -26.22 2.05 6.29
C ALA A 307 -26.46 3.18 5.27
N LEU A 308 -25.42 3.59 4.51
CA LEU A 308 -25.49 4.77 3.67
C LEU A 308 -26.11 4.49 2.30
N VAL A 309 -25.78 3.33 1.69
CA VAL A 309 -26.20 3.00 0.33
C VAL A 309 -27.54 2.24 0.33
N LYS A 310 -27.65 1.18 1.15
CA LYS A 310 -28.83 0.29 1.13
C LYS A 310 -30.00 0.84 1.95
N GLU A 311 -29.78 1.23 3.19
CA GLU A 311 -30.84 1.62 4.13
C GLU A 311 -31.26 3.08 3.96
N LYS A 312 -30.33 4.02 4.20
CA LYS A 312 -30.63 5.46 4.18
C LYS A 312 -30.63 6.05 2.77
N LYS A 313 -29.97 5.39 1.81
CA LYS A 313 -29.88 5.82 0.39
C LYS A 313 -29.34 7.24 0.23
N VAL A 314 -28.40 7.64 1.10
CA VAL A 314 -27.74 8.95 1.07
C VAL A 314 -26.41 8.91 0.32
N ALA A 315 -25.92 7.74 -0.04
CA ALA A 315 -24.71 7.55 -0.83
C ALA A 315 -24.95 6.63 -2.03
N LEU A 316 -24.12 6.79 -3.06
CA LEU A 316 -24.08 5.95 -4.27
C LEU A 316 -23.03 4.85 -4.13
N SER A 317 -21.87 5.18 -3.55
CA SER A 317 -20.80 4.24 -3.23
C SER A 317 -20.07 4.66 -1.98
N VAL A 318 -19.42 3.69 -1.36
CA VAL A 318 -18.49 3.88 -0.23
C VAL A 318 -17.32 2.94 -0.45
N ASP A 319 -16.12 3.51 -0.46
CA ASP A 319 -14.84 2.81 -0.51
C ASP A 319 -13.93 3.34 0.60
N GLY A 320 -12.89 2.60 0.96
CA GLY A 320 -11.93 3.08 1.96
C GLY A 320 -11.22 1.98 2.71
N GLY A 321 -10.48 2.38 3.75
CA GLY A 321 -9.70 1.49 4.60
C GLY A 321 -8.53 2.21 5.27
N VAL A 322 -7.72 1.46 6.01
CA VAL A 322 -6.47 1.96 6.58
C VAL A 322 -5.40 1.94 5.50
N ASN A 323 -4.65 3.05 5.36
CA ASN A 323 -3.60 3.23 4.34
C ASN A 323 -4.12 3.18 2.88
N TRP A 324 -5.43 3.14 2.69
CA TRP A 324 -6.08 3.10 1.38
C TRP A 324 -6.02 4.48 0.68
N PRO A 325 -5.77 4.56 -0.65
CA PRO A 325 -5.55 3.48 -1.61
C PRO A 325 -4.07 3.10 -1.82
N LEU A 326 -3.15 3.58 -0.97
CA LEU A 326 -1.70 3.49 -1.18
C LEU A 326 -1.06 2.21 -0.60
N GLY A 327 -1.83 1.22 -0.25
CA GLY A 327 -1.35 -0.06 0.26
C GLY A 327 -2.33 -0.71 1.23
N ASN A 328 -1.98 -1.89 1.72
CA ASN A 328 -2.75 -2.58 2.74
C ASN A 328 -2.50 -2.02 4.16
N PRO A 329 -3.29 -2.41 5.16
CA PRO A 329 -3.17 -1.90 6.52
C PRO A 329 -1.84 -2.15 7.24
N PHE A 330 -0.91 -2.90 6.64
CA PHE A 330 0.38 -3.26 7.23
C PHE A 330 1.59 -2.72 6.45
N GLU A 331 1.37 -2.07 5.30
CA GLU A 331 2.41 -1.60 4.37
C GLU A 331 2.73 -0.10 4.52
N TYR A 332 2.94 0.35 5.74
CA TYR A 332 3.41 1.71 6.02
C TYR A 332 4.30 1.73 7.27
N ASN A 333 5.12 2.76 7.43
CA ASN A 333 6.03 2.90 8.56
C ASN A 333 6.12 4.35 9.09
N GLY A 334 4.98 5.02 9.14
CA GLY A 334 4.80 6.38 9.64
C GLY A 334 3.33 6.68 9.92
N PRO A 335 2.94 7.93 10.14
CA PRO A 335 1.53 8.32 10.25
C PRO A 335 0.74 7.97 8.99
N THR A 336 -0.47 7.42 9.18
CA THR A 336 -1.41 7.11 8.09
C THR A 336 -2.83 7.45 8.51
N LEU A 337 -3.76 7.35 7.56
CA LEU A 337 -5.18 7.59 7.77
C LEU A 337 -5.99 6.30 7.60
N MET A 338 -7.08 6.19 8.34
CA MET A 338 -8.26 5.46 7.90
C MET A 338 -9.08 6.42 7.06
N THR A 339 -9.23 6.12 5.78
CA THR A 339 -9.91 6.98 4.81
C THR A 339 -11.22 6.36 4.39
N SER A 340 -12.28 7.16 4.30
CA SER A 340 -13.54 6.81 3.63
C SER A 340 -13.74 7.74 2.44
N PHE A 341 -14.01 7.17 1.27
CA PHE A 341 -14.39 7.89 0.06
C PHE A 341 -15.85 7.56 -0.27
N ILE A 342 -16.72 8.58 -0.28
CA ILE A 342 -18.18 8.43 -0.37
C ILE A 342 -18.70 9.29 -1.50
N VAL A 343 -19.20 8.69 -2.56
CA VAL A 343 -19.90 9.41 -3.63
C VAL A 343 -21.39 9.49 -3.29
N TYR A 344 -22.00 10.66 -3.42
CA TYR A 344 -23.38 10.86 -3.00
C TYR A 344 -24.22 11.68 -4.01
N PRO A 345 -25.58 11.54 -3.99
CA PRO A 345 -26.46 12.20 -4.96
C PRO A 345 -26.48 13.73 -4.78
N LEU A 346 -26.61 14.49 -5.86
CA LEU A 346 -26.72 15.97 -5.87
C LEU A 346 -27.84 16.53 -4.99
N ASN A 347 -28.92 15.80 -4.82
CA ASN A 347 -30.08 16.23 -4.02
C ASN A 347 -30.00 15.85 -2.54
N VAL A 348 -28.89 15.23 -2.12
CA VAL A 348 -28.60 14.89 -0.73
C VAL A 348 -27.63 15.95 -0.17
N PRO A 349 -27.94 16.62 0.94
CA PRO A 349 -27.00 17.54 1.57
C PRO A 349 -25.86 16.78 2.24
N GLU A 350 -24.64 17.35 2.24
CA GLU A 350 -23.44 16.80 2.90
C GLU A 350 -23.73 16.35 4.34
N ASP A 351 -24.39 17.22 5.13
CA ASP A 351 -24.71 16.93 6.53
C ASP A 351 -25.55 15.66 6.74
N ALA A 352 -26.40 15.30 5.77
CA ALA A 352 -27.17 14.05 5.85
C ALA A 352 -26.28 12.83 5.66
N VAL A 353 -25.26 12.93 4.79
CA VAL A 353 -24.28 11.85 4.59
C VAL A 353 -23.40 11.72 5.84
N VAL A 354 -22.88 12.83 6.35
CA VAL A 354 -22.04 12.85 7.57
C VAL A 354 -22.83 12.34 8.78
N SER A 355 -24.10 12.75 8.95
CA SER A 355 -24.95 12.27 10.04
C SER A 355 -25.24 10.77 9.94
N ALA A 356 -25.40 10.24 8.73
CA ALA A 356 -25.55 8.80 8.50
C ALA A 356 -24.27 8.04 8.85
N TYR A 357 -23.13 8.58 8.43
CA TYR A 357 -21.80 8.06 8.77
C TYR A 357 -21.60 8.04 10.29
N ASP A 358 -21.85 9.15 10.97
CA ASP A 358 -21.71 9.29 12.42
C ASP A 358 -22.59 8.31 13.18
N SER A 359 -23.79 7.99 12.65
CA SER A 359 -24.68 6.99 13.27
C SER A 359 -24.03 5.62 13.32
N VAL A 360 -23.27 5.22 12.29
CA VAL A 360 -22.52 3.93 12.25
C VAL A 360 -21.37 3.96 13.25
N ILE A 361 -20.61 5.05 13.29
CA ILE A 361 -19.51 5.21 14.25
C ILE A 361 -20.03 5.18 15.69
N HIS A 362 -21.13 5.86 15.98
CA HIS A 362 -21.76 5.86 17.31
C HIS A 362 -22.24 4.46 17.72
N GLN A 363 -22.75 3.66 16.78
CA GLN A 363 -23.14 2.28 17.06
C GLN A 363 -21.93 1.44 17.46
N LEU A 364 -20.81 1.55 16.72
CA LEU A 364 -19.57 0.86 17.09
C LEU A 364 -19.00 1.34 18.44
N CYS A 365 -19.09 2.66 18.72
CA CYS A 365 -18.72 3.22 20.02
C CYS A 365 -19.54 2.67 21.19
N ALA A 366 -20.81 2.36 20.96
CA ALA A 366 -21.73 1.96 22.01
C ALA A 366 -21.74 0.45 22.26
N GLN A 367 -21.49 -0.36 21.26
CA GLN A 367 -21.75 -1.81 21.28
C GLN A 367 -20.61 -2.66 20.71
N GLY A 368 -19.58 -2.02 20.12
CA GLY A 368 -18.56 -2.76 19.34
C GLY A 368 -19.17 -3.45 18.13
N ALA A 369 -18.51 -4.51 17.65
CA ALA A 369 -19.01 -5.38 16.59
C ALA A 369 -19.66 -6.63 17.18
N SER A 370 -20.74 -7.12 16.57
CA SER A 370 -21.32 -8.40 16.97
C SER A 370 -20.33 -9.56 16.68
N GLU A 371 -20.43 -10.66 17.42
CA GLU A 371 -19.55 -11.82 17.19
C GLU A 371 -19.66 -12.36 15.76
N ALA A 372 -20.85 -12.38 15.18
CA ALA A 372 -21.04 -12.78 13.78
C ALA A 372 -20.32 -11.87 12.78
N GLN A 373 -20.27 -10.56 13.03
CA GLN A 373 -19.50 -9.61 12.22
C GLN A 373 -18.00 -9.84 12.39
N LEU A 374 -17.54 -10.06 13.62
CA LEU A 374 -16.14 -10.34 13.93
C LEU A 374 -15.65 -11.65 13.31
N GLU A 375 -16.39 -12.73 13.47
CA GLU A 375 -16.04 -14.03 12.86
C GLU A 375 -15.92 -13.91 11.35
N ARG A 376 -16.90 -13.25 10.71
CA ARG A 376 -16.89 -13.03 9.25
C ARG A 376 -15.67 -12.25 8.82
N ILE A 377 -15.35 -11.12 9.48
CA ILE A 377 -14.28 -10.24 9.04
C ILE A 377 -12.89 -10.82 9.34
N ARG A 378 -12.72 -11.46 10.51
CA ARG A 378 -11.47 -12.17 10.85
C ARG A 378 -11.20 -13.29 9.84
N ALA A 379 -12.20 -14.08 9.49
CA ALA A 379 -12.08 -15.15 8.50
C ALA A 379 -11.71 -14.59 7.12
N LYS A 380 -12.37 -13.50 6.71
CA LYS A 380 -12.08 -12.85 5.43
C LYS A 380 -10.67 -12.29 5.37
N MET A 381 -10.26 -11.48 6.35
CA MET A 381 -8.92 -10.87 6.37
C MET A 381 -7.82 -11.95 6.39
N ARG A 382 -7.99 -13.02 7.16
CA ARG A 382 -7.06 -14.15 7.16
C ARG A 382 -7.01 -14.87 5.82
N SER A 383 -8.17 -15.08 5.20
CA SER A 383 -8.26 -15.70 3.87
C SER A 383 -7.58 -14.85 2.80
N ASP A 384 -7.82 -13.54 2.80
CA ASP A 384 -7.20 -12.61 1.86
C ASP A 384 -5.68 -12.57 2.06
N TRP A 385 -5.22 -12.55 3.33
CA TRP A 385 -3.81 -12.59 3.67
C TRP A 385 -3.11 -13.86 3.17
N TYR A 386 -3.71 -15.03 3.40
CA TYR A 386 -3.15 -16.28 2.90
C TYR A 386 -3.18 -16.36 1.37
N ALA A 387 -4.24 -15.87 0.74
CA ALA A 387 -4.33 -15.82 -0.72
C ALA A 387 -3.23 -14.93 -1.34
N GLN A 388 -2.91 -13.80 -0.71
CA GLN A 388 -1.78 -12.96 -1.11
C GLN A 388 -0.45 -13.71 -0.96
N LEU A 389 -0.26 -14.41 0.17
CA LEU A 389 0.98 -15.17 0.43
C LEU A 389 1.15 -16.43 -0.44
N GLU A 390 0.10 -16.93 -1.09
CA GLU A 390 0.18 -18.04 -2.06
C GLU A 390 0.81 -17.61 -3.39
N ILE A 391 0.76 -16.33 -3.74
CA ILE A 391 1.31 -15.79 -4.99
C ILE A 391 2.78 -15.41 -4.77
N PRO A 392 3.75 -16.03 -5.47
CA PRO A 392 5.18 -15.82 -5.21
C PRO A 392 5.64 -14.36 -5.23
N ILE A 393 5.17 -13.54 -6.18
CA ILE A 393 5.56 -12.13 -6.29
C ILE A 393 4.96 -11.30 -5.14
N GLU A 394 3.71 -11.54 -4.77
CA GLU A 394 3.05 -10.87 -3.65
C GLU A 394 3.70 -11.26 -2.31
N ARG A 395 4.02 -12.55 -2.14
CA ARG A 395 4.76 -13.03 -0.95
C ARG A 395 6.13 -12.37 -0.86
N ALA A 396 6.83 -12.19 -1.99
CA ALA A 396 8.13 -11.53 -2.01
C ALA A 396 8.02 -10.07 -1.55
N SER A 397 7.01 -9.31 -2.02
CA SER A 397 6.75 -7.95 -1.58
C SER A 397 6.45 -7.89 -0.08
N VAL A 398 5.52 -8.70 0.41
CA VAL A 398 5.15 -8.71 1.84
C VAL A 398 6.33 -9.07 2.74
N LEU A 399 7.15 -10.07 2.35
CA LEU A 399 8.37 -10.45 3.07
C LEU A 399 9.41 -9.33 3.08
N SER A 400 9.57 -8.64 1.94
CA SER A 400 10.47 -7.51 1.80
C SER A 400 10.05 -6.36 2.72
N HIS A 401 8.75 -5.99 2.74
CA HIS A 401 8.22 -4.91 3.58
C HIS A 401 8.33 -5.26 5.08
N ALA A 402 7.94 -6.47 5.49
CA ALA A 402 8.08 -6.91 6.88
C ALA A 402 9.54 -6.83 7.34
N THR A 403 10.47 -7.23 6.47
CA THR A 403 11.90 -7.17 6.77
C THR A 403 12.42 -5.72 6.77
N LEU A 404 11.97 -4.89 5.84
CA LEU A 404 12.38 -3.49 5.76
C LEU A 404 11.97 -2.70 7.01
N PHE A 405 10.73 -2.91 7.48
CA PHE A 405 10.15 -2.17 8.58
C PHE A 405 10.48 -2.76 9.96
N ASP A 406 10.36 -4.08 10.11
CA ASP A 406 10.43 -4.77 11.41
C ASP A 406 11.73 -5.55 11.62
N ARG A 407 12.56 -5.67 10.57
CA ARG A 407 13.75 -6.54 10.56
C ARG A 407 13.39 -8.02 10.85
N ASN A 408 12.17 -8.39 10.59
CA ASN A 408 11.61 -9.70 10.88
C ASN A 408 10.71 -10.19 9.72
N PRO A 409 11.18 -11.09 8.85
CA PRO A 409 10.34 -11.67 7.80
C PRO A 409 9.22 -12.55 8.36
N ASP A 410 9.38 -13.14 9.56
CA ASP A 410 8.35 -13.99 10.19
C ASP A 410 7.12 -13.19 10.64
N ARG A 411 7.17 -11.87 10.63
CA ARG A 411 6.02 -11.01 10.88
C ARG A 411 4.80 -11.40 10.04
N VAL A 412 5.01 -11.88 8.81
CA VAL A 412 3.93 -12.32 7.92
C VAL A 412 3.15 -13.52 8.49
N ASN A 413 3.78 -14.34 9.33
CA ASN A 413 3.18 -15.48 10.01
C ASN A 413 2.44 -15.10 11.32
N GLU A 414 2.69 -13.91 11.86
CA GLU A 414 2.10 -13.43 13.12
C GLU A 414 0.77 -12.69 12.89
N ILE A 415 0.63 -12.01 11.76
CA ILE A 415 -0.55 -11.18 11.42
C ILE A 415 -1.86 -11.97 11.48
N PRO A 416 -1.99 -13.19 10.91
CA PRO A 416 -3.24 -13.96 11.01
C PRO A 416 -3.68 -14.25 12.44
N ASP A 417 -2.73 -14.50 13.34
CA ASP A 417 -3.00 -14.76 14.76
C ASP A 417 -3.43 -13.49 15.49
N GLU A 418 -2.83 -12.35 15.16
CA GLU A 418 -3.23 -11.06 15.74
C GLU A 418 -4.63 -10.67 15.32
N LEU A 419 -4.96 -10.81 14.01
CA LEU A 419 -6.30 -10.59 13.49
C LEU A 419 -7.35 -11.48 14.20
N ALA A 420 -7.02 -12.74 14.43
CA ALA A 420 -7.92 -13.69 15.09
C ALA A 420 -8.25 -13.32 16.55
N ARG A 421 -7.39 -12.56 17.23
CA ARG A 421 -7.54 -12.20 18.64
C ARG A 421 -8.31 -10.91 18.88
N VAL A 422 -8.52 -10.07 17.85
CA VAL A 422 -9.23 -8.78 18.01
C VAL A 422 -10.64 -9.03 18.56
N THR A 423 -11.00 -8.34 19.63
CA THR A 423 -12.28 -8.49 20.34
C THR A 423 -13.24 -7.32 20.07
N SER A 424 -14.52 -7.52 20.38
CA SER A 424 -15.54 -6.47 20.30
C SER A 424 -15.23 -5.29 21.24
N ASP A 425 -14.74 -5.58 22.45
CA ASP A 425 -14.36 -4.56 23.43
C ASP A 425 -13.19 -3.70 22.94
N GLU A 426 -12.22 -4.30 22.22
CA GLU A 426 -11.12 -3.56 21.62
C GLU A 426 -11.60 -2.67 20.47
N ILE A 427 -12.56 -3.13 19.67
CA ILE A 427 -13.19 -2.31 18.61
C ILE A 427 -13.94 -1.13 19.24
N GLU A 428 -14.73 -1.36 20.28
CA GLU A 428 -15.43 -0.28 21.01
C GLU A 428 -14.43 0.75 21.55
N LYS A 429 -13.36 0.30 22.19
CA LYS A 429 -12.31 1.17 22.73
C LYS A 429 -11.60 1.96 21.63
N PHE A 430 -11.19 1.28 20.55
CA PHE A 430 -10.56 1.92 19.40
C PHE A 430 -11.45 3.02 18.81
N THR A 431 -12.72 2.72 18.60
CA THR A 431 -13.68 3.66 18.01
C THR A 431 -13.85 4.90 18.89
N LYS A 432 -13.94 4.72 20.23
CA LYS A 432 -14.02 5.82 21.20
C LYS A 432 -12.78 6.68 21.26
N GLU A 433 -11.61 6.14 20.96
CA GLU A 433 -10.33 6.84 21.06
C GLU A 433 -9.94 7.51 19.73
N TYR A 434 -10.11 6.81 18.59
CA TYR A 434 -9.59 7.23 17.29
C TYR A 434 -10.64 7.77 16.33
N LEU A 435 -11.88 7.24 16.32
CA LEU A 435 -12.92 7.69 15.39
C LEU A 435 -13.78 8.82 16.01
N VAL A 436 -13.12 9.83 16.55
CA VAL A 436 -13.72 10.97 17.21
C VAL A 436 -13.64 12.22 16.34
N VAL A 437 -14.59 13.13 16.52
CA VAL A 437 -14.69 14.37 15.74
C VAL A 437 -13.39 15.19 15.78
N THR A 438 -12.70 15.24 16.93
CA THR A 438 -11.43 15.97 17.07
C THR A 438 -10.27 15.35 16.29
N ASN A 439 -10.35 14.07 15.88
CA ASN A 439 -9.34 13.37 15.08
C ASN A 439 -9.73 13.28 13.59
N ARG A 440 -10.84 13.93 13.19
CA ARG A 440 -11.43 13.81 11.86
C ARG A 440 -11.05 14.97 10.94
N THR A 441 -10.77 14.65 9.67
CA THR A 441 -10.65 15.62 8.58
C THR A 441 -11.66 15.24 7.49
N ILE A 442 -12.40 16.23 6.97
CA ILE A 442 -13.40 16.05 5.91
C ILE A 442 -13.09 17.00 4.76
N ILE A 443 -13.13 16.47 3.53
CA ILE A 443 -13.16 17.27 2.32
C ILE A 443 -14.43 16.90 1.55
N ASP A 444 -15.25 17.90 1.23
CA ASP A 444 -16.38 17.79 0.33
C ASP A 444 -15.99 18.30 -1.05
N ARG A 445 -15.94 17.42 -2.04
CA ARG A 445 -15.63 17.75 -3.43
C ARG A 445 -16.94 17.85 -4.21
N VAL A 446 -17.32 19.10 -4.57
CA VAL A 446 -18.61 19.40 -5.21
C VAL A 446 -18.45 19.76 -6.69
N PRO A 447 -19.39 19.36 -7.56
CA PRO A 447 -19.39 19.81 -8.93
C PRO A 447 -19.39 21.34 -9.05
N GLU A 448 -18.43 21.90 -9.79
CA GLU A 448 -18.49 23.32 -10.14
C GLU A 448 -19.71 23.59 -11.03
N LYS A 449 -20.48 24.63 -10.72
CA LYS A 449 -21.51 25.09 -11.62
C LYS A 449 -20.86 25.54 -12.92
N SER A 450 -21.16 24.88 -14.04
CA SER A 450 -20.69 25.36 -15.34
C SER A 450 -21.09 26.81 -15.49
N SER A 451 -20.13 27.71 -15.59
CA SER A 451 -20.39 29.05 -16.08
C SER A 451 -20.87 28.89 -17.53
N GLN A 452 -22.18 28.80 -17.72
CA GLN A 452 -22.74 28.93 -19.06
C GLN A 452 -22.26 30.27 -19.61
N ALA A 453 -21.41 30.23 -20.63
CA ALA A 453 -21.12 31.41 -21.42
C ALA A 453 -22.47 32.02 -21.85
N PRO A 454 -22.63 33.35 -21.74
CA PRO A 454 -23.87 33.97 -22.21
C PRO A 454 -24.11 33.55 -23.64
N ALA A 455 -25.28 33.01 -23.93
CA ALA A 455 -25.67 32.68 -25.28
C ALA A 455 -25.47 33.93 -26.15
N GLU A 456 -24.52 33.92 -27.06
CA GLU A 456 -24.38 34.95 -28.07
C GLU A 456 -25.72 35.11 -28.79
N GLY A 457 -26.37 36.22 -28.48
CA GLY A 457 -27.63 36.61 -29.11
C GLY A 457 -27.43 36.62 -30.63
N LYS A 458 -28.10 35.73 -31.35
CA LYS A 458 -28.28 35.84 -32.79
C LYS A 458 -28.85 37.24 -33.09
N LYS A 459 -27.98 38.18 -33.49
CA LYS A 459 -28.43 39.40 -34.16
C LYS A 459 -29.05 38.96 -35.46
N GLY A 460 -30.36 39.11 -35.53
CA GLY A 460 -31.12 38.90 -36.75
C GLY A 460 -30.60 39.84 -37.85
N ALA A 461 -30.19 39.24 -38.96
CA ALA A 461 -30.05 39.95 -40.22
C ALA A 461 -31.46 40.21 -40.77
N GLY A 462 -31.91 41.42 -40.58
CA GLY A 462 -33.07 41.96 -41.33
C GLY A 462 -32.54 42.84 -42.48
N LYS A 463 -33.04 42.47 -43.67
CA LYS A 463 -32.97 43.12 -44.98
C LYS A 463 -31.72 42.97 -45.83
#